data_d839b513abd7d807beef171f5b25344a
#
_entry.id   d839b513abd7d807beef171f5b25344a
#
_cell.length_a   1.000
_cell.length_b   1.000
_cell.length_c   1.000
_cell.angle_alpha   90.00
_cell.angle_beta   90.00
_cell.angle_gamma   90.00
#
_symmetry.space_group_name_H-M   'P 1'
#
loop_
_entity.id
_entity.type
_entity.pdbx_description
1 polymer ?
#
loop_
_entity_poly.entity_id
_entity_poly.type
_entity_poly.pdbx_seq_one_letter_code
_entity_poly.pdbx_strand_id
1 'polypeptide(L)'
;MKAKISVIGIGPGGLDDMTSKAKEVIRNSRIIVGYKYYIPFIVSLIGCDTEIVQNGMRQEQARIEKAFEIAESGRDVCVISSGDSGIYGMAPLVYEMLRNRGSEIEVEVIPGISAFQKAASLLGAPVGHDFCVVSLSDLMT
;
A
#
# COMPACT_ATOMS: atom_id res chain seq x y z
N MET A 1 -4.70 -5.73 -22.92
CA MET A 1 -4.80 -6.17 -21.50
C MET A 1 -5.43 -5.05 -20.69
N LYS A 2 -6.28 -5.37 -19.72
CA LYS A 2 -6.79 -4.34 -18.80
C LYS A 2 -5.65 -3.89 -17.90
N ALA A 3 -5.57 -2.60 -17.59
CA ALA A 3 -4.60 -2.08 -16.65
C ALA A 3 -4.92 -2.56 -15.23
N LYS A 4 -3.89 -2.61 -14.39
CA LYS A 4 -3.96 -3.15 -13.03
C LYS A 4 -3.54 -2.12 -11.99
N ILE A 5 -4.23 -2.16 -10.84
CA ILE A 5 -3.80 -1.49 -9.61
C ILE A 5 -3.20 -2.53 -8.67
N SER A 6 -1.91 -2.43 -8.38
CA SER A 6 -1.25 -3.26 -7.36
C SER A 6 -1.14 -2.49 -6.05
N VAL A 7 -1.81 -2.96 -5.00
CA VAL A 7 -1.79 -2.35 -3.67
C VAL A 7 -0.79 -3.09 -2.80
N ILE A 8 0.30 -2.44 -2.41
CA ILE A 8 1.47 -3.10 -1.83
C ILE A 8 1.69 -2.66 -0.39
N GLY A 9 1.74 -3.63 0.51
CA GLY A 9 2.26 -3.43 1.86
C GLY A 9 3.78 -3.41 1.84
N ILE A 10 4.38 -2.27 2.20
CA ILE A 10 5.85 -2.10 2.19
C ILE A 10 6.52 -2.48 3.51
N GLY A 11 5.78 -3.05 4.45
CA GLY A 11 6.29 -3.39 5.77
C GLY A 11 6.38 -2.17 6.70
N PRO A 12 6.83 -2.39 7.95
CA PRO A 12 6.78 -1.38 9.01
C PRO A 12 8.04 -0.50 9.10
N GLY A 13 8.88 -0.48 8.08
CA GLY A 13 10.09 0.32 8.13
C GLY A 13 11.04 0.10 6.96
N GLY A 14 12.12 -0.61 7.16
CA GLY A 14 13.17 -0.80 6.16
C GLY A 14 12.92 -1.93 5.17
N LEU A 15 13.86 -2.10 4.23
CA LEU A 15 13.80 -3.14 3.20
C LEU A 15 13.86 -4.57 3.77
N ASP A 16 14.43 -4.75 4.95
CA ASP A 16 14.57 -6.08 5.57
C ASP A 16 13.22 -6.68 5.97
N ASP A 17 12.26 -5.81 6.30
CA ASP A 17 10.91 -6.22 6.66
C ASP A 17 9.92 -6.17 5.46
N MET A 18 10.43 -5.94 4.25
CA MET A 18 9.63 -5.93 3.03
C MET A 18 9.69 -7.30 2.34
N THR A 19 8.53 -7.83 1.94
CA THR A 19 8.47 -9.11 1.25
C THR A 19 9.19 -9.07 -0.10
N SER A 20 9.73 -10.22 -0.54
CA SER A 20 10.37 -10.31 -1.86
C SER A 20 9.43 -9.96 -3.00
N LYS A 21 8.14 -10.33 -2.87
CA LYS A 21 7.11 -10.00 -3.87
C LYS A 21 6.87 -8.49 -3.94
N ALA A 22 6.76 -7.81 -2.80
CA ALA A 22 6.62 -6.36 -2.75
C ALA A 22 7.79 -5.66 -3.45
N LYS A 23 9.04 -6.07 -3.13
CA LYS A 23 10.25 -5.53 -3.77
C LYS A 23 10.26 -5.73 -5.29
N GLU A 24 9.88 -6.92 -5.74
CA GLU A 24 9.80 -7.25 -7.17
C GLU A 24 8.81 -6.34 -7.89
N VAL A 25 7.60 -6.21 -7.38
CA VAL A 25 6.55 -5.40 -8.01
C VAL A 25 6.92 -3.93 -8.02
N ILE A 26 7.49 -3.41 -6.94
CA ILE A 26 7.97 -2.01 -6.88
C ILE A 26 9.06 -1.76 -7.94
N ARG A 27 10.05 -2.66 -8.06
CA ARG A 27 11.13 -2.51 -9.06
C ARG A 27 10.62 -2.49 -10.50
N ASN A 28 9.55 -3.23 -10.78
CA ASN A 28 8.96 -3.33 -12.11
C ASN A 28 7.88 -2.28 -12.37
N SER A 29 7.52 -1.49 -11.38
CA SER A 29 6.47 -0.47 -11.51
C SER A 29 7.00 0.78 -12.20
N ARG A 30 6.25 1.25 -13.20
CA ARG A 30 6.54 2.51 -13.90
C ARG A 30 5.88 3.71 -13.23
N ILE A 31 4.78 3.48 -12.50
CA ILE A 31 4.03 4.53 -11.81
C ILE A 31 3.76 4.05 -10.40
N ILE A 32 4.16 4.86 -9.43
CA ILE A 32 3.95 4.59 -8.02
C ILE A 32 3.19 5.76 -7.39
N VAL A 33 2.08 5.44 -6.75
CA VAL A 33 1.25 6.38 -6.01
C VAL A 33 1.42 6.10 -4.52
N GLY A 34 1.70 7.13 -3.72
CA GLY A 34 1.93 6.91 -2.29
C GLY A 34 1.92 8.17 -1.44
N TYR A 35 1.92 7.94 -0.13
CA TYR A 35 2.14 9.01 0.84
C TYR A 35 3.61 9.46 0.80
N LYS A 36 3.83 10.77 0.76
CA LYS A 36 5.17 11.35 0.56
C LYS A 36 6.25 10.83 1.52
N TYR A 37 5.86 10.50 2.77
CA TYR A 37 6.80 10.00 3.76
C TYR A 37 7.11 8.49 3.63
N TYR A 38 6.40 7.77 2.75
CA TYR A 38 6.71 6.36 2.46
C TYR A 38 7.67 6.19 1.27
N ILE A 39 7.75 7.18 0.39
CA ILE A 39 8.63 7.14 -0.79
C ILE A 39 10.10 6.91 -0.42
N PRO A 40 10.67 7.54 0.63
CA PRO A 40 12.06 7.29 1.03
C PRO A 40 12.39 5.82 1.33
N PHE A 41 11.41 5.02 1.78
CA PHE A 41 11.63 3.60 2.09
C PHE A 41 11.81 2.72 0.85
N ILE A 42 11.38 3.19 -0.31
CA ILE A 42 11.42 2.41 -1.56
C ILE A 42 12.37 3.01 -2.61
N VAL A 43 12.98 4.16 -2.34
CA VAL A 43 13.77 4.91 -3.34
C VAL A 43 14.90 4.08 -3.95
N SER A 44 15.50 3.17 -3.19
CA SER A 44 16.55 2.27 -3.69
C SER A 44 16.05 1.13 -4.57
N LEU A 45 14.75 0.93 -4.65
CA LEU A 45 14.12 -0.10 -5.48
C LEU A 45 13.63 0.43 -6.83
N ILE A 46 13.38 1.73 -6.92
CA ILE A 46 12.77 2.36 -8.11
C ILE A 46 13.83 2.80 -9.11
N GLY A 47 13.49 2.72 -10.40
CA GLY A 47 14.33 3.21 -11.48
C GLY A 47 14.21 4.72 -11.70
N CYS A 48 15.15 5.28 -12.46
CA CYS A 48 15.11 6.72 -12.81
C CYS A 48 13.89 7.13 -13.67
N ASP A 49 13.30 6.16 -14.36
CA ASP A 49 12.13 6.38 -15.22
C ASP A 49 10.79 6.14 -14.50
N THR A 50 10.82 5.85 -13.19
CA THR A 50 9.61 5.63 -12.40
C THR A 50 8.93 6.97 -12.09
N GLU A 51 7.68 7.13 -12.53
CA GLU A 51 6.84 8.27 -12.19
C GLU A 51 6.34 8.12 -10.75
N ILE A 52 6.60 9.12 -9.90
CA ILE A 52 6.13 9.16 -8.51
C ILE A 52 5.00 10.17 -8.37
N VAL A 53 3.83 9.69 -7.99
CA VAL A 53 2.66 10.51 -7.64
C VAL A 53 2.49 10.47 -6.13
N GLN A 54 2.79 11.56 -5.46
CA GLN A 54 2.76 11.63 -4.01
C GLN A 54 1.91 12.80 -3.50
N ASN A 55 1.28 12.58 -2.37
CA ASN A 55 0.52 13.61 -1.67
C ASN A 55 0.69 13.53 -0.15
N GLY A 56 0.05 14.46 0.56
CA GLY A 56 0.17 14.61 2.00
C GLY A 56 -0.79 13.74 2.82
N MET A 57 -0.84 14.07 4.10
CA MET A 57 -1.74 13.47 5.09
C MET A 57 -3.19 13.87 4.80
N ARG A 58 -4.14 12.98 5.15
CA ARG A 58 -5.60 13.16 4.94
C ARG A 58 -6.00 13.33 3.48
N GLN A 59 -5.21 12.77 2.57
CA GLN A 59 -5.47 12.79 1.13
C GLN A 59 -5.57 11.37 0.56
N GLU A 60 -5.98 10.41 1.39
CA GLU A 60 -6.06 8.99 1.03
C GLU A 60 -7.02 8.78 -0.13
N GLN A 61 -8.20 9.40 -0.07
CA GLN A 61 -9.20 9.31 -1.13
C GLN A 61 -8.67 9.89 -2.45
N ALA A 62 -8.12 11.10 -2.44
CA ALA A 62 -7.54 11.73 -3.63
C ALA A 62 -6.38 10.90 -4.21
N ARG A 63 -5.61 10.24 -3.35
CA ARG A 63 -4.53 9.32 -3.75
C ARG A 63 -5.07 8.13 -4.53
N ILE A 64 -6.15 7.51 -4.05
CA ILE A 64 -6.76 6.38 -4.72
C ILE A 64 -7.52 6.82 -5.98
N GLU A 65 -8.20 7.96 -5.95
CA GLU A 65 -8.82 8.54 -7.16
C GLU A 65 -7.78 8.70 -8.26
N LYS A 66 -6.59 9.22 -7.94
CA LYS A 66 -5.50 9.37 -8.90
C LYS A 66 -5.00 8.03 -9.44
N ALA A 67 -4.92 7.00 -8.61
CA ALA A 67 -4.56 5.66 -9.05
C ALA A 67 -5.59 5.10 -10.05
N PHE A 68 -6.88 5.29 -9.80
CA PHE A 68 -7.93 4.89 -10.73
C PHE A 68 -7.88 5.66 -12.05
N GLU A 69 -7.68 6.99 -12.04
CA GLU A 69 -7.53 7.79 -13.26
C GLU A 69 -6.38 7.24 -14.14
N ILE A 70 -5.25 6.92 -13.52
CA ILE A 70 -4.09 6.35 -14.20
C ILE A 70 -4.44 4.98 -14.81
N ALA A 71 -5.05 4.10 -14.02
CA ALA A 71 -5.42 2.76 -14.49
C ALA A 71 -6.49 2.81 -15.58
N GLU A 72 -7.48 3.69 -15.46
CA GLU A 72 -8.52 3.92 -16.48
C GLU A 72 -7.93 4.47 -17.80
N SER A 73 -6.77 5.13 -17.74
CA SER A 73 -6.02 5.54 -18.94
C SER A 73 -5.24 4.39 -19.60
N GLY A 74 -5.33 3.17 -19.07
CA GLY A 74 -4.68 1.97 -19.62
C GLY A 74 -3.25 1.73 -19.12
N ARG A 75 -2.83 2.36 -18.02
CA ARG A 75 -1.50 2.22 -17.45
C ARG A 75 -1.54 1.51 -16.08
N ASP A 76 -0.67 0.51 -15.89
CA ASP A 76 -0.52 -0.13 -14.60
C ASP A 76 0.01 0.85 -13.55
N VAL A 77 -0.51 0.75 -12.33
CA VAL A 77 -0.13 1.61 -11.22
C VAL A 77 0.06 0.81 -9.94
N CYS A 78 1.10 1.17 -9.20
CA CYS A 78 1.37 0.62 -7.87
C CYS A 78 0.95 1.64 -6.80
N VAL A 79 0.17 1.22 -5.83
CA VAL A 79 -0.19 2.01 -4.65
C VAL A 79 0.55 1.43 -3.45
N ILE A 80 1.41 2.22 -2.81
CA ILE A 80 2.15 1.78 -1.63
C ILE A 80 1.41 2.14 -0.34
N SER A 81 1.45 1.22 0.62
CA SER A 81 0.88 1.34 1.96
C SER A 81 1.91 0.89 3.00
N SER A 82 2.04 1.58 4.12
CA SER A 82 2.92 1.11 5.20
C SER A 82 2.37 -0.17 5.84
N GLY A 83 3.24 -0.96 6.44
CA GLY A 83 2.85 -2.21 7.07
C GLY A 83 2.23 -3.20 6.08
N ASP A 84 1.09 -3.75 6.43
CA ASP A 84 0.23 -4.54 5.55
C ASP A 84 -0.81 -3.65 4.87
N SER A 85 -1.03 -3.86 3.58
CA SER A 85 -1.97 -3.04 2.80
C SER A 85 -3.45 -3.27 3.15
N GLY A 86 -3.79 -4.41 3.78
CA GLY A 86 -5.15 -4.79 4.19
C GLY A 86 -5.49 -4.46 5.64
N ILE A 87 -4.48 -4.28 6.51
CA ILE A 87 -4.68 -3.97 7.93
C ILE A 87 -4.53 -2.47 8.15
N TYR A 88 -5.64 -1.76 8.22
CA TYR A 88 -5.67 -0.28 8.28
C TYR A 88 -4.84 0.40 7.18
N GLY A 89 -4.66 -0.30 6.05
CA GLY A 89 -3.92 0.16 4.88
C GLY A 89 -4.84 0.68 3.77
N MET A 90 -4.28 0.79 2.57
CA MET A 90 -4.98 1.38 1.42
C MET A 90 -5.93 0.42 0.69
N ALA A 91 -5.78 -0.90 0.88
CA ALA A 91 -6.55 -1.88 0.12
C ALA A 91 -8.07 -1.80 0.34
N PRO A 92 -8.59 -1.60 1.57
CA PRO A 92 -10.03 -1.44 1.78
C PRO A 92 -10.62 -0.27 0.98
N LEU A 93 -9.93 0.87 0.96
CA LEU A 93 -10.37 2.06 0.23
C LEU A 93 -10.34 1.84 -1.29
N VAL A 94 -9.34 1.11 -1.79
CA VAL A 94 -9.27 0.74 -3.22
C VAL A 94 -10.46 -0.11 -3.61
N TYR A 95 -10.82 -1.13 -2.83
CA TYR A 95 -11.98 -1.99 -3.12
C TYR A 95 -13.31 -1.26 -2.98
N GLU A 96 -13.43 -0.35 -2.01
CA GLU A 96 -14.61 0.50 -1.87
C GLU A 96 -14.80 1.38 -3.13
N MET A 97 -13.73 2.04 -3.57
CA MET A 97 -13.77 2.89 -4.77
C MET A 97 -14.02 2.08 -6.04
N LEU A 98 -13.44 0.89 -6.16
CA LEU A 98 -13.70 -0.03 -7.28
C LEU A 98 -15.19 -0.32 -7.42
N ARG A 99 -15.86 -0.65 -6.29
CA ARG A 99 -17.32 -0.90 -6.27
C ARG A 99 -18.12 0.35 -6.61
N ASN A 100 -17.79 1.48 -5.99
CA ASN A 100 -18.53 2.73 -6.16
C ASN A 100 -18.46 3.25 -7.60
N ARG A 101 -17.33 3.01 -8.27
CA ARG A 101 -17.15 3.38 -9.69
C ARG A 101 -17.75 2.36 -10.66
N GLY A 102 -18.09 1.16 -10.21
CA GLY A 102 -18.44 0.06 -11.10
C GLY A 102 -17.29 -0.28 -12.07
N SER A 103 -16.06 -0.05 -11.65
CA SER A 103 -14.87 -0.23 -12.50
C SER A 103 -14.51 -1.71 -12.63
N GLU A 104 -14.05 -2.10 -13.83
CA GLU A 104 -13.58 -3.45 -14.12
C GLU A 104 -12.04 -3.58 -14.07
N ILE A 105 -11.36 -2.58 -13.50
CA ILE A 105 -9.91 -2.61 -13.33
C ILE A 105 -9.53 -3.78 -12.43
N GLU A 106 -8.48 -4.51 -12.81
CA GLU A 106 -7.92 -5.55 -11.98
C GLU A 106 -7.21 -4.94 -10.76
N VAL A 107 -7.51 -5.45 -9.57
CA VAL A 107 -6.85 -5.06 -8.33
C VAL A 107 -6.13 -6.27 -7.75
N GLU A 108 -4.80 -6.13 -7.57
CA GLU A 108 -3.96 -7.11 -6.88
C GLU A 108 -3.50 -6.53 -5.54
N VAL A 109 -3.73 -7.27 -4.45
CA VAL A 109 -3.24 -6.88 -3.12
C VAL A 109 -2.04 -7.73 -2.75
N ILE A 110 -0.93 -7.07 -2.43
CA ILE A 110 0.31 -7.72 -1.99
C ILE A 110 0.49 -7.40 -0.51
N PRO A 111 0.38 -8.41 0.37
CA PRO A 111 0.48 -8.22 1.80
C PRO A 111 1.90 -7.82 2.23
N GLY A 112 2.00 -7.19 3.37
CA GLY A 112 3.24 -6.85 4.03
C GLY A 112 3.23 -7.23 5.51
N ILE A 113 4.37 -7.09 6.17
CA ILE A 113 4.47 -7.24 7.61
C ILE A 113 3.84 -6.01 8.26
N SER A 114 2.83 -6.21 9.12
CA SER A 114 2.18 -5.10 9.80
C SER A 114 3.00 -4.57 10.98
N ALA A 115 2.76 -3.32 11.35
CA ALA A 115 3.45 -2.66 12.44
C ALA A 115 3.27 -3.41 13.78
N PHE A 116 2.10 -4.00 14.04
CA PHE A 116 1.87 -4.72 15.29
C PHE A 116 2.71 -6.00 15.37
N GLN A 117 2.93 -6.72 14.26
CA GLN A 117 3.80 -7.90 14.23
C GLN A 117 5.24 -7.53 14.55
N LYS A 118 5.75 -6.44 13.96
CA LYS A 118 7.10 -5.94 14.24
C LYS A 118 7.23 -5.48 15.68
N ALA A 119 6.26 -4.72 16.20
CA ALA A 119 6.24 -4.28 17.59
C ALA A 119 6.22 -5.46 18.56
N ALA A 120 5.37 -6.45 18.32
CA ALA A 120 5.28 -7.66 19.14
C ALA A 120 6.62 -8.41 19.20
N SER A 121 7.30 -8.55 18.07
CA SER A 121 8.62 -9.21 18.01
C SER A 121 9.70 -8.46 18.80
N LEU A 122 9.70 -7.14 18.73
CA LEU A 122 10.69 -6.31 19.44
C LEU A 122 10.44 -6.24 20.95
N LEU A 123 9.18 -6.32 21.36
CA LEU A 123 8.78 -6.25 22.78
C LEU A 123 8.80 -7.61 23.47
N GLY A 124 9.10 -8.71 22.75
CA GLY A 124 9.01 -10.05 23.32
C GLY A 124 7.57 -10.44 23.67
N ALA A 125 6.59 -9.93 22.97
CA ALA A 125 5.16 -10.16 23.19
C ALA A 125 4.55 -10.92 22.00
N PRO A 126 4.92 -12.20 21.77
CA PRO A 126 4.43 -12.96 20.63
C PRO A 126 2.91 -13.19 20.72
N VAL A 127 2.26 -13.11 19.57
CA VAL A 127 0.83 -13.39 19.45
C VAL A 127 0.66 -14.90 19.23
N GLY A 128 0.54 -15.66 20.31
CA GLY A 128 0.50 -17.13 20.28
C GLY A 128 -0.91 -17.72 20.26
N HIS A 129 -1.91 -16.95 20.61
CA HIS A 129 -3.32 -17.35 20.66
C HIS A 129 -4.21 -16.27 20.06
N ASP A 130 -5.49 -16.27 20.42
CA ASP A 130 -6.45 -15.30 19.94
C ASP A 130 -6.03 -13.87 20.23
N PHE A 131 -6.19 -12.99 19.27
CA PHE A 131 -5.89 -11.56 19.41
C PHE A 131 -6.88 -10.70 18.64
N CYS A 132 -6.94 -9.43 19.02
CA CYS A 132 -7.76 -8.42 18.34
C CYS A 132 -6.91 -7.20 18.04
N VAL A 133 -7.12 -6.63 16.86
CA VAL A 133 -6.47 -5.38 16.43
C VAL A 133 -7.53 -4.28 16.39
N VAL A 134 -7.27 -3.19 17.11
CA VAL A 134 -8.16 -2.03 17.18
C VAL A 134 -7.35 -0.78 16.88
N SER A 135 -7.84 0.04 15.96
CA SER A 135 -7.25 1.35 15.67
C SER A 135 -7.71 2.38 16.70
N LEU A 136 -6.77 3.00 17.38
CA LEU A 136 -7.07 4.09 18.31
C LEU A 136 -7.47 5.37 17.58
N SER A 137 -6.97 5.59 16.38
CA SER A 137 -7.31 6.77 15.57
C SER A 137 -8.78 6.74 15.10
N ASP A 138 -9.32 5.57 14.82
CA ASP A 138 -10.70 5.40 14.38
C ASP A 138 -11.70 5.52 15.53
N LEU A 139 -11.25 5.32 16.78
CA LEU A 139 -12.08 5.49 17.97
C LEU A 139 -12.22 6.96 18.38
N MET A 140 -11.41 7.84 17.84
CA MET A 140 -11.39 9.28 18.16
C MET A 140 -12.14 10.14 17.15
N THR A 141 -12.68 9.55 16.13
CA THR A 141 -13.52 10.17 15.11
C THR A 141 -14.95 9.68 15.25
#